data_fb74b22e14a93cbe2ce253b0227d5763
#
_entry.id   fb74b22e14a93cbe2ce253b0227d5763
#
_cell.length_a   1.000
_cell.length_b   1.000
_cell.length_c   1.000
_cell.angle_alpha   90.00
_cell.angle_beta   90.00
_cell.angle_gamma   90.00
#
_symmetry.space_group_name_H-M   'P 1'
#
loop_
_entity.id
_entity.type
_entity.pdbx_description
1 polymer ?
#
loop_
_entity_poly.entity_id
_entity_poly.type
_entity_poly.pdbx_seq_one_letter_code
_entity_poly.pdbx_strand_id
1 'polypeptide(L)'
;DLIYEKDKPAGIRGINRDGKEQVIEAPIVMGCDGANSIIARKLDAYKRGMDNTAVAIRCYYEGVEGLSNQIELHYISEVKPGYFWLFPAGNNRANIGIGLSKNDAKKEDRTLSKIMEEVTKSKYFKSRFSNARPLEKPKGWNLPMGSIHRKNHGDGFMLLGDAAGLIDPFTGEGIGNAMVAAKYAISVAKKAKKRGDFSESMMRTYDDLLWNEIGKELRTSTKLQSLSRSSFLLNFVINRASRNQE
;
A
#
# COMPACT_ATOMS: atom_id res chain seq x y z
N ASP A 1 -1.62 16.12 15.41
CA ASP A 1 -0.45 15.82 16.21
C ASP A 1 -0.78 14.83 17.32
N LEU A 2 0.24 14.15 17.91
CA LEU A 2 0.05 13.31 19.11
C LEU A 2 0.14 14.15 20.37
N ILE A 3 -0.64 13.76 21.37
CA ILE A 3 -0.53 14.25 22.74
C ILE A 3 0.15 13.16 23.55
N TYR A 4 1.05 13.56 24.43
CA TYR A 4 1.80 12.65 25.31
C TYR A 4 1.54 12.93 26.77
N GLU A 5 1.45 11.86 27.54
CA GLU A 5 1.51 11.86 29.00
C GLU A 5 2.61 10.89 29.44
N LYS A 6 3.61 11.38 30.19
CA LYS A 6 4.76 10.58 30.64
C LYS A 6 5.40 9.74 29.52
N ASP A 7 5.67 10.42 28.36
CA ASP A 7 6.27 9.83 27.15
C ASP A 7 5.41 8.76 26.44
N LYS A 8 4.15 8.58 26.80
CA LYS A 8 3.22 7.68 26.13
C LYS A 8 2.17 8.47 25.36
N PRO A 9 1.76 8.02 24.18
CA PRO A 9 0.63 8.62 23.48
C PRO A 9 -0.63 8.58 24.37
N ALA A 10 -1.25 9.73 24.58
CA ALA A 10 -2.43 9.92 25.40
C ALA A 10 -3.61 10.50 24.61
N GLY A 11 -3.44 10.73 23.32
CA GLY A 11 -4.48 11.29 22.48
C GLY A 11 -3.94 11.94 21.22
N ILE A 12 -4.82 12.67 20.55
CA ILE A 12 -4.51 13.41 19.33
C ILE A 12 -4.98 14.86 19.43
N ARG A 13 -4.27 15.75 18.74
CA ARG A 13 -4.64 17.15 18.51
C ARG A 13 -4.77 17.39 17.02
N GLY A 14 -5.83 18.00 16.59
CA GLY A 14 -6.10 18.29 15.20
C GLY A 14 -6.98 19.51 15.00
N ILE A 15 -7.23 19.84 13.74
CA ILE A 15 -8.16 20.89 13.34
C ILE A 15 -9.39 20.19 12.76
N ASN A 16 -10.57 20.53 13.29
CA ASN A 16 -11.83 19.99 12.78
C ASN A 16 -12.25 20.66 11.45
N ARG A 17 -13.39 20.22 10.89
CA ARG A 17 -13.91 20.76 9.62
C ARG A 17 -14.25 22.26 9.68
N ASP A 18 -14.51 22.79 10.87
CA ASP A 18 -14.83 24.21 11.09
C ASP A 18 -13.58 25.08 11.31
N GLY A 19 -12.38 24.49 11.14
CA GLY A 19 -11.10 25.18 11.35
C GLY A 19 -10.72 25.38 12.81
N LYS A 20 -11.43 24.76 13.76
CA LYS A 20 -11.16 24.87 15.21
C LYS A 20 -10.25 23.76 15.67
N GLU A 21 -9.33 24.11 16.57
CA GLU A 21 -8.50 23.10 17.25
C GLU A 21 -9.37 22.19 18.10
N GLN A 22 -9.11 20.90 18.02
CA GLN A 22 -9.76 19.86 18.81
C GLN A 22 -8.73 18.92 19.40
N VAL A 23 -8.91 18.63 20.68
CA VAL A 23 -8.11 17.67 21.43
C VAL A 23 -9.00 16.48 21.79
N ILE A 24 -8.51 15.26 21.51
CA ILE A 24 -9.19 14.02 21.87
C ILE A 24 -8.21 13.18 22.67
N GLU A 25 -8.51 12.98 23.94
CA GLU A 25 -7.74 12.12 24.83
C GLU A 25 -8.26 10.68 24.77
N ALA A 26 -7.35 9.72 24.72
CA ALA A 26 -7.66 8.30 24.68
C ALA A 26 -6.48 7.48 25.16
N PRO A 27 -6.73 6.35 25.87
CA PRO A 27 -5.66 5.46 26.33
C PRO A 27 -5.03 4.63 25.21
N ILE A 28 -5.64 4.62 24.02
CA ILE A 28 -5.09 3.97 22.82
C ILE A 28 -5.27 4.91 21.63
N VAL A 29 -4.19 5.10 20.87
CA VAL A 29 -4.20 5.77 19.56
C VAL A 29 -3.95 4.73 18.46
N MET A 30 -4.89 4.60 17.53
CA MET A 30 -4.75 3.74 16.36
C MET A 30 -4.39 4.59 15.13
N GLY A 31 -3.16 4.44 14.63
CA GLY A 31 -2.70 5.11 13.42
C GLY A 31 -3.21 4.43 12.16
N CYS A 32 -4.27 4.99 11.55
CA CYS A 32 -4.88 4.55 10.29
C CYS A 32 -4.78 5.64 9.22
N ASP A 33 -3.78 6.50 9.32
CA ASP A 33 -3.61 7.74 8.56
C ASP A 33 -2.79 7.58 7.27
N GLY A 34 -2.67 6.32 6.80
CA GLY A 34 -2.19 5.96 5.47
C GLY A 34 -0.66 6.05 5.30
N ALA A 35 -0.21 5.97 4.06
CA ALA A 35 1.19 5.84 3.68
C ALA A 35 2.10 6.98 4.17
N ASN A 36 1.55 8.17 4.39
CA ASN A 36 2.28 9.33 4.90
C ASN A 36 1.97 9.60 6.39
N SER A 37 1.70 8.54 7.13
CA SER A 37 1.30 8.59 8.53
C SER A 37 2.08 9.60 9.37
N ILE A 38 1.38 10.56 9.95
CA ILE A 38 1.92 11.51 10.91
C ILE A 38 2.20 10.75 12.22
N ILE A 39 1.28 9.86 12.59
CA ILE A 39 1.36 9.07 13.83
C ILE A 39 2.60 8.17 13.80
N ALA A 40 2.79 7.40 12.72
CA ALA A 40 3.97 6.54 12.58
C ALA A 40 5.30 7.31 12.64
N ARG A 41 5.35 8.52 12.06
CA ARG A 41 6.54 9.38 12.11
C ARG A 41 6.81 9.94 13.51
N LYS A 42 5.77 10.34 14.22
CA LYS A 42 5.90 10.88 15.59
C LYS A 42 6.32 9.82 16.60
N LEU A 43 5.94 8.56 16.34
CA LEU A 43 6.32 7.40 17.16
C LEU A 43 7.66 6.77 16.76
N ASP A 44 8.38 7.38 15.79
CA ASP A 44 9.64 6.84 15.22
C ASP A 44 9.51 5.36 14.78
N ALA A 45 8.30 4.98 14.36
CA ALA A 45 8.02 3.62 13.89
C ALA A 45 8.66 3.32 12.52
N TYR A 46 9.01 4.37 11.77
CA TYR A 46 9.77 4.27 10.52
C TYR A 46 11.24 4.60 10.77
N LYS A 47 12.07 3.59 10.96
CA LYS A 47 13.53 3.78 11.00
C LYS A 47 14.01 4.27 9.63
N ARG A 48 14.75 5.39 9.61
CA ARG A 48 15.42 5.90 8.40
C ARG A 48 16.30 4.79 7.81
N GLY A 49 16.15 4.52 6.51
CA GLY A 49 16.91 3.46 5.81
C GLY A 49 16.16 2.14 5.61
N MET A 50 15.03 1.90 6.25
CA MET A 50 14.15 0.77 5.94
C MET A 50 13.13 1.16 4.85
N ASP A 51 13.62 1.63 3.71
CA ASP A 51 12.78 2.25 2.67
C ASP A 51 12.26 1.19 1.68
N ASN A 52 11.49 0.21 2.18
CA ASN A 52 10.72 -0.69 1.34
C ASN A 52 9.41 -0.01 0.92
N THR A 53 9.55 1.06 0.15
CA THR A 53 8.45 1.84 -0.38
C THR A 53 8.45 1.72 -1.90
N ALA A 54 7.31 1.46 -2.50
CA ALA A 54 7.08 1.71 -3.90
C ALA A 54 6.44 3.08 -4.10
N VAL A 55 6.54 3.58 -5.32
CA VAL A 55 5.83 4.77 -5.78
C VAL A 55 4.95 4.38 -6.95
N ALA A 56 3.73 4.86 -6.95
CA ALA A 56 2.78 4.60 -8.00
C ALA A 56 2.17 5.90 -8.51
N ILE A 57 1.75 5.88 -9.77
CA ILE A 57 0.93 6.94 -10.36
C ILE A 57 -0.29 6.30 -11.01
N ARG A 58 -1.43 6.95 -10.87
CA ARG A 58 -2.67 6.49 -11.48
C ARG A 58 -3.45 7.64 -12.11
N CYS A 59 -4.28 7.30 -13.09
CA CYS A 59 -5.19 8.24 -13.73
C CYS A 59 -6.46 7.51 -14.16
N TYR A 60 -7.61 8.19 -14.08
CA TYR A 60 -8.82 7.68 -14.73
C TYR A 60 -8.86 8.15 -16.17
N TYR A 61 -9.20 7.24 -17.06
CA TYR A 61 -9.41 7.47 -18.48
C TYR A 61 -10.85 7.09 -18.85
N GLU A 62 -11.44 7.80 -19.80
CA GLU A 62 -12.67 7.39 -20.49
C GLU A 62 -12.38 7.11 -21.97
N GLY A 63 -13.27 6.35 -22.62
CA GLY A 63 -13.10 5.95 -24.01
C GLY A 63 -12.06 4.86 -24.21
N VAL A 64 -11.72 4.10 -23.17
CA VAL A 64 -10.79 2.96 -23.27
C VAL A 64 -11.52 1.78 -23.88
N GLU A 65 -11.00 1.25 -24.97
CA GLU A 65 -11.59 0.14 -25.72
C GLU A 65 -11.12 -1.24 -25.16
N GLY A 66 -11.91 -2.29 -25.43
CA GLY A 66 -11.59 -3.66 -25.08
C GLY A 66 -11.55 -3.91 -23.57
N LEU A 67 -12.28 -3.13 -22.76
CA LEU A 67 -12.47 -3.42 -21.33
C LEU A 67 -13.38 -4.63 -21.14
N SER A 68 -13.05 -5.45 -20.13
CA SER A 68 -13.86 -6.57 -19.67
C SER A 68 -14.27 -6.37 -18.21
N ASN A 69 -14.83 -7.41 -17.57
CA ASN A 69 -15.11 -7.41 -16.13
C ASN A 69 -13.87 -7.81 -15.27
N GLN A 70 -12.70 -7.91 -15.90
CA GLN A 70 -11.48 -8.36 -15.23
C GLN A 70 -10.53 -7.20 -15.02
N ILE A 71 -9.81 -7.22 -13.89
CA ILE A 71 -8.64 -6.38 -13.71
C ILE A 71 -7.48 -6.94 -14.53
N GLU A 72 -6.68 -6.07 -15.09
CA GLU A 72 -5.54 -6.46 -15.91
C GLU A 72 -4.24 -5.95 -15.28
N LEU A 73 -3.25 -6.84 -15.15
CA LEU A 73 -1.89 -6.53 -14.72
C LEU A 73 -0.92 -6.89 -15.84
N HIS A 74 -0.22 -5.91 -16.36
CA HIS A 74 0.68 -6.07 -17.51
C HIS A 74 2.13 -5.88 -17.08
N TYR A 75 2.89 -6.98 -17.14
CA TYR A 75 4.34 -7.00 -16.88
C TYR A 75 5.09 -6.73 -18.18
N ILE A 76 5.30 -5.48 -18.49
CA ILE A 76 5.92 -5.01 -19.73
C ILE A 76 7.31 -4.42 -19.47
N SER A 77 8.17 -4.44 -20.50
CA SER A 77 9.56 -4.00 -20.38
C SER A 77 9.73 -2.56 -19.94
N GLU A 78 8.81 -1.70 -20.36
CA GLU A 78 8.80 -0.26 -20.10
C GLU A 78 8.60 0.10 -18.61
N VAL A 79 8.06 -0.83 -17.82
CA VAL A 79 7.69 -0.60 -16.41
C VAL A 79 8.44 -1.55 -15.45
N LYS A 80 9.28 -2.47 -15.97
CA LYS A 80 10.02 -3.41 -15.11
C LYS A 80 10.93 -2.67 -14.12
N PRO A 81 11.02 -3.21 -12.88
CA PRO A 81 10.43 -4.45 -12.32
C PRO A 81 9.02 -4.29 -11.75
N GLY A 82 8.29 -3.25 -12.08
CA GLY A 82 6.89 -3.05 -11.73
C GLY A 82 5.92 -3.59 -12.77
N TYR A 83 4.72 -3.08 -12.79
CA TYR A 83 3.68 -3.43 -13.76
C TYR A 83 2.81 -2.22 -14.10
N PHE A 84 2.14 -2.30 -15.25
CA PHE A 84 1.05 -1.42 -15.65
C PHE A 84 -0.26 -2.11 -15.33
N TRP A 85 -1.19 -1.41 -14.68
CA TRP A 85 -2.54 -1.94 -14.43
C TRP A 85 -3.59 -1.20 -15.24
N LEU A 86 -4.66 -1.94 -15.55
CA LEU A 86 -5.86 -1.43 -16.18
C LEU A 86 -7.06 -2.04 -15.47
N PHE A 87 -7.76 -1.24 -14.69
CA PHE A 87 -8.91 -1.67 -13.89
C PHE A 87 -10.18 -1.01 -14.44
N PRO A 88 -11.13 -1.80 -14.94
CA PRO A 88 -12.39 -1.28 -15.44
C PRO A 88 -13.16 -0.51 -14.36
N ALA A 89 -13.72 0.63 -14.73
CA ALA A 89 -14.49 1.50 -13.83
C ALA A 89 -15.92 1.79 -14.37
N GLY A 90 -16.44 0.92 -15.25
CA GLY A 90 -17.73 1.08 -15.89
C GLY A 90 -17.74 2.16 -16.99
N ASN A 91 -18.74 2.14 -17.86
CA ASN A 91 -18.99 3.16 -18.89
C ASN A 91 -17.77 3.49 -19.76
N ASN A 92 -17.05 2.48 -20.25
CA ASN A 92 -15.79 2.64 -21.01
C ASN A 92 -14.71 3.46 -20.27
N ARG A 93 -14.77 3.47 -18.94
CA ARG A 93 -13.77 4.09 -18.09
C ARG A 93 -12.85 3.04 -17.47
N ALA A 94 -11.60 3.42 -17.26
CA ALA A 94 -10.61 2.61 -16.56
C ALA A 94 -9.76 3.46 -15.62
N ASN A 95 -9.42 2.89 -14.48
CA ASN A 95 -8.30 3.34 -13.66
C ASN A 95 -7.06 2.67 -14.22
N ILE A 96 -6.12 3.44 -14.71
CA ILE A 96 -4.83 2.95 -15.17
C ILE A 96 -3.71 3.50 -14.31
N GLY A 97 -2.61 2.77 -14.23
CA GLY A 97 -1.45 3.28 -13.56
C GLY A 97 -0.23 2.35 -13.65
N ILE A 98 0.85 2.83 -13.08
CA ILE A 98 2.11 2.11 -12.97
C ILE A 98 2.67 2.24 -11.56
N GLY A 99 3.40 1.21 -11.12
CA GLY A 99 4.08 1.20 -9.85
C GLY A 99 5.50 0.67 -9.99
N LEU A 100 6.46 1.33 -9.32
CA LEU A 100 7.85 0.92 -9.24
C LEU A 100 8.33 0.97 -7.80
N SER A 101 9.35 0.18 -7.44
CA SER A 101 10.04 0.44 -6.19
C SER A 101 10.66 1.84 -6.24
N LYS A 102 10.72 2.51 -5.09
CA LYS A 102 11.31 3.85 -5.00
C LYS A 102 12.77 3.89 -5.48
N ASN A 103 13.50 2.80 -5.27
CA ASN A 103 14.89 2.69 -5.72
C ASN A 103 14.98 2.54 -7.24
N ASP A 104 14.03 1.84 -7.87
CA ASP A 104 14.00 1.70 -9.33
C ASP A 104 13.50 2.99 -9.98
N ALA A 105 12.49 3.63 -9.40
CA ALA A 105 12.01 4.94 -9.86
C ALA A 105 13.09 6.04 -9.81
N LYS A 106 14.02 5.98 -8.84
CA LYS A 106 15.16 6.91 -8.77
C LYS A 106 16.22 6.70 -9.86
N LYS A 107 16.26 5.51 -10.45
CA LYS A 107 17.20 5.18 -11.55
C LYS A 107 16.64 5.52 -12.91
N GLU A 108 15.34 5.83 -12.97
CA GLU A 108 14.67 6.23 -14.22
C GLU A 108 14.94 7.70 -14.51
N ASP A 109 15.32 7.99 -15.73
CA ASP A 109 15.49 9.36 -16.24
C ASP A 109 14.14 10.00 -16.59
N ARG A 110 13.10 9.17 -16.73
CA ARG A 110 11.72 9.57 -17.07
C ARG A 110 10.87 9.68 -15.83
N THR A 111 9.94 10.62 -15.81
CA THR A 111 8.90 10.65 -14.78
C THR A 111 7.92 9.50 -14.97
N LEU A 112 7.29 9.04 -13.87
CA LEU A 112 6.24 8.00 -13.96
C LEU A 112 5.10 8.42 -14.89
N SER A 113 4.74 9.72 -14.95
CA SER A 113 3.74 10.24 -15.88
C SER A 113 4.16 10.03 -17.33
N LYS A 114 5.44 10.24 -17.64
CA LYS A 114 5.98 10.04 -18.99
C LYS A 114 5.97 8.57 -19.36
N ILE A 115 6.39 7.70 -18.45
CA ILE A 115 6.35 6.23 -18.69
C ILE A 115 4.90 5.78 -18.94
N MET A 116 3.94 6.23 -18.13
CA MET A 116 2.52 5.87 -18.31
C MET A 116 1.98 6.35 -19.67
N GLU A 117 2.35 7.56 -20.12
CA GLU A 117 2.00 8.07 -21.43
C GLU A 117 2.60 7.21 -22.57
N GLU A 118 3.86 6.83 -22.46
CA GLU A 118 4.53 5.97 -23.42
C GLU A 118 3.88 4.59 -23.49
N VAL A 119 3.49 4.01 -22.37
CA VAL A 119 2.77 2.74 -22.29
C VAL A 119 1.43 2.82 -23.05
N THR A 120 0.63 3.86 -22.81
CA THR A 120 -0.67 4.02 -23.49
C THR A 120 -0.52 4.19 -25.01
N LYS A 121 0.61 4.74 -25.48
CA LYS A 121 0.95 4.91 -26.90
C LYS A 121 1.71 3.73 -27.51
N SER A 122 2.09 2.74 -26.71
CA SER A 122 2.86 1.58 -27.19
C SER A 122 2.07 0.71 -28.15
N LYS A 123 2.76 -0.12 -28.94
CA LYS A 123 2.13 -1.06 -29.88
C LYS A 123 1.09 -1.99 -29.23
N TYR A 124 1.21 -2.24 -27.91
CA TYR A 124 0.30 -3.12 -27.16
C TYR A 124 -1.01 -2.43 -26.77
N PHE A 125 -0.99 -1.11 -26.57
CA PHE A 125 -2.11 -0.37 -26.01
C PHE A 125 -2.68 0.72 -26.91
N LYS A 126 -1.94 1.18 -27.94
CA LYS A 126 -2.34 2.31 -28.79
C LYS A 126 -3.74 2.19 -29.38
N SER A 127 -4.19 0.98 -29.73
CA SER A 127 -5.54 0.77 -30.26
C SER A 127 -6.60 0.98 -29.17
N ARG A 128 -6.34 0.48 -27.96
CA ARG A 128 -7.27 0.61 -26.82
C ARG A 128 -7.39 2.05 -26.33
N PHE A 129 -6.36 2.86 -26.54
CA PHE A 129 -6.30 4.25 -26.09
C PHE A 129 -6.44 5.27 -27.22
N SER A 130 -6.79 4.83 -28.46
CA SER A 130 -6.88 5.72 -29.63
C SER A 130 -7.88 6.86 -29.44
N ASN A 131 -9.02 6.58 -28.80
CA ASN A 131 -10.09 7.53 -28.48
C ASN A 131 -10.17 7.87 -26.99
N ALA A 132 -9.22 7.36 -26.19
CA ALA A 132 -9.25 7.53 -24.74
C ALA A 132 -8.67 8.89 -24.34
N ARG A 133 -9.28 9.50 -23.33
CA ARG A 133 -8.78 10.75 -22.73
C ARG A 133 -8.72 10.66 -21.20
N PRO A 134 -7.74 11.32 -20.58
CA PRO A 134 -7.68 11.39 -19.13
C PRO A 134 -8.82 12.25 -18.58
N LEU A 135 -9.44 11.80 -17.49
CA LEU A 135 -10.49 12.53 -16.78
C LEU A 135 -9.92 13.49 -15.73
N GLU A 136 -8.68 13.31 -15.35
CA GLU A 136 -7.99 14.10 -14.33
C GLU A 136 -6.49 14.12 -14.60
N LYS A 137 -5.77 14.97 -13.87
CA LYS A 137 -4.30 14.89 -13.83
C LYS A 137 -3.87 13.61 -13.10
N PRO A 138 -2.81 12.94 -13.57
CA PRO A 138 -2.27 11.78 -12.87
C PRO A 138 -1.93 12.10 -11.41
N LYS A 139 -2.26 11.18 -10.48
CA LYS A 139 -2.01 11.31 -9.05
C LYS A 139 -1.02 10.26 -8.61
N GLY A 140 0.04 10.70 -7.95
CA GLY A 140 1.08 9.83 -7.40
C GLY A 140 0.90 9.59 -5.91
N TRP A 141 1.34 8.40 -5.43
CA TRP A 141 1.30 8.05 -4.02
C TRP A 141 2.44 7.11 -3.64
N ASN A 142 2.83 7.17 -2.36
CA ASN A 142 3.76 6.23 -1.77
C ASN A 142 3.02 4.96 -1.33
N LEU A 143 3.68 3.82 -1.48
CA LEU A 143 3.15 2.51 -1.12
C LEU A 143 4.15 1.83 -0.16
N PRO A 144 3.97 1.93 1.15
CA PRO A 144 4.84 1.30 2.13
C PRO A 144 4.59 -0.21 2.17
N MET A 145 5.55 -0.97 1.62
CA MET A 145 5.45 -2.42 1.44
C MET A 145 5.69 -3.19 2.74
N GLY A 146 4.94 -4.28 2.91
CA GLY A 146 5.05 -5.23 4.01
C GLY A 146 6.19 -6.23 3.89
N SER A 147 7.25 -5.88 3.15
CA SER A 147 8.43 -6.75 2.98
C SER A 147 9.28 -6.88 4.25
N ILE A 148 9.11 -5.97 5.18
CA ILE A 148 9.84 -5.94 6.45
C ILE A 148 8.83 -5.88 7.59
N HIS A 149 9.02 -6.74 8.58
CA HIS A 149 8.28 -6.65 9.83
C HIS A 149 8.70 -5.38 10.60
N ARG A 150 7.80 -4.41 10.67
CA ARG A 150 7.98 -3.19 11.47
C ARG A 150 7.33 -3.38 12.84
N LYS A 151 7.85 -2.68 13.84
CA LYS A 151 7.20 -2.61 15.16
C LYS A 151 5.98 -1.68 15.06
N ASN A 152 4.79 -2.27 14.91
CA ASN A 152 3.54 -1.55 14.70
C ASN A 152 2.74 -1.34 16.00
N HIS A 153 3.41 -1.39 17.15
CA HIS A 153 2.80 -1.28 18.48
C HIS A 153 3.75 -0.63 19.49
N GLY A 154 3.21 -0.18 20.56
CA GLY A 154 3.91 0.33 21.74
C GLY A 154 2.92 0.73 22.84
N ASP A 155 3.42 1.35 23.92
CA ASP A 155 2.56 1.84 24.99
C ASP A 155 1.46 2.76 24.42
N GLY A 156 0.19 2.34 24.56
CA GLY A 156 -0.96 3.13 24.15
C GLY A 156 -1.12 3.33 22.63
N PHE A 157 -0.45 2.57 21.77
CA PHE A 157 -0.68 2.72 20.32
C PHE A 157 -0.58 1.43 19.51
N MET A 158 -1.27 1.43 18.36
CA MET A 158 -1.14 0.45 17.27
C MET A 158 -1.20 1.17 15.93
N LEU A 159 -0.39 0.72 14.95
CA LEU A 159 -0.42 1.20 13.56
C LEU A 159 -1.09 0.16 12.67
N LEU A 160 -1.91 0.59 11.71
CA LEU A 160 -2.74 -0.27 10.86
C LEU A 160 -2.61 0.11 9.37
N GLY A 161 -2.83 -0.86 8.49
CA GLY A 161 -2.84 -0.64 7.05
C GLY A 161 -1.55 -0.03 6.52
N ASP A 162 -1.65 0.98 5.64
CA ASP A 162 -0.48 1.64 5.06
C ASP A 162 0.36 2.37 6.12
N ALA A 163 -0.26 2.87 7.20
CA ALA A 163 0.48 3.47 8.30
C ALA A 163 1.39 2.46 9.02
N ALA A 164 1.06 1.17 8.95
CA ALA A 164 1.88 0.07 9.44
C ALA A 164 2.81 -0.53 8.37
N GLY A 165 2.68 -0.10 7.11
CA GLY A 165 3.44 -0.64 5.98
C GLY A 165 3.09 -2.08 5.67
N LEU A 166 1.81 -2.38 5.45
CA LEU A 166 1.28 -3.73 5.25
C LEU A 166 0.87 -4.03 3.80
N ILE A 167 1.24 -3.18 2.84
CA ILE A 167 0.94 -3.41 1.43
C ILE A 167 1.72 -4.63 0.92
N ASP A 168 1.04 -5.54 0.22
CA ASP A 168 1.67 -6.71 -0.38
C ASP A 168 2.75 -6.29 -1.40
N PRO A 169 4.00 -6.79 -1.27
CA PRO A 169 5.10 -6.32 -2.10
C PRO A 169 4.99 -6.70 -3.57
N PHE A 170 4.29 -7.79 -3.91
CA PHE A 170 4.20 -8.29 -5.28
C PHE A 170 2.98 -7.73 -6.02
N THR A 171 1.83 -7.75 -5.38
CA THR A 171 0.56 -7.33 -5.98
C THR A 171 0.26 -5.84 -5.81
N GLY A 172 0.81 -5.19 -4.76
CA GLY A 172 0.45 -3.83 -4.36
C GLY A 172 -0.90 -3.75 -3.63
N GLU A 173 -1.51 -4.89 -3.28
CA GLU A 173 -2.74 -4.97 -2.51
C GLU A 173 -2.48 -4.60 -1.05
N GLY A 174 -3.37 -3.82 -0.44
CA GLY A 174 -3.24 -3.38 0.96
C GLY A 174 -4.57 -3.35 1.71
N ILE A 175 -5.70 -3.42 1.00
CA ILE A 175 -7.03 -3.28 1.61
C ILE A 175 -7.35 -4.47 2.51
N GLY A 176 -7.13 -5.69 2.03
CA GLY A 176 -7.34 -6.93 2.79
C GLY A 176 -6.47 -6.96 4.04
N ASN A 177 -5.18 -6.64 3.90
CA ASN A 177 -4.26 -6.57 5.03
C ASN A 177 -4.66 -5.50 6.05
N ALA A 178 -5.17 -4.35 5.62
CA ALA A 178 -5.69 -3.31 6.51
C ALA A 178 -6.94 -3.79 7.27
N MET A 179 -7.83 -4.53 6.62
CA MET A 179 -9.02 -5.12 7.26
C MET A 179 -8.64 -6.18 8.29
N VAL A 180 -7.67 -7.04 8.00
CA VAL A 180 -7.13 -8.03 8.95
C VAL A 180 -6.48 -7.32 10.13
N ALA A 181 -5.68 -6.28 9.90
CA ALA A 181 -5.07 -5.47 10.94
C ALA A 181 -6.14 -4.84 11.86
N ALA A 182 -7.20 -4.27 11.30
CA ALA A 182 -8.30 -3.69 12.06
C ALA A 182 -9.01 -4.72 12.95
N LYS A 183 -9.27 -5.93 12.43
CA LYS A 183 -9.88 -7.05 13.18
C LYS A 183 -9.08 -7.36 14.46
N TYR A 184 -7.75 -7.49 14.33
CA TYR A 184 -6.90 -7.82 15.46
C TYR A 184 -6.71 -6.63 16.41
N ALA A 185 -6.54 -5.43 15.89
CA ALA A 185 -6.40 -4.22 16.71
C ALA A 185 -7.63 -4.00 17.60
N ILE A 186 -8.85 -4.15 17.06
CA ILE A 186 -10.08 -4.04 17.84
C ILE A 186 -10.19 -5.14 18.91
N SER A 187 -9.80 -6.37 18.58
CA SER A 187 -9.78 -7.48 19.55
C SER A 187 -8.88 -7.18 20.74
N VAL A 188 -7.66 -6.69 20.47
CA VAL A 188 -6.68 -6.34 21.50
C VAL A 188 -7.11 -5.10 22.29
N ALA A 189 -7.65 -4.07 21.64
CA ALA A 189 -8.14 -2.88 22.30
C ALA A 189 -9.29 -3.19 23.29
N LYS A 190 -10.23 -4.07 22.92
CA LYS A 190 -11.29 -4.55 23.83
C LYS A 190 -10.71 -5.27 25.04
N LYS A 191 -9.70 -6.12 24.85
CA LYS A 191 -9.03 -6.84 25.92
C LYS A 191 -8.25 -5.90 26.84
N ALA A 192 -7.51 -4.95 26.25
CA ALA A 192 -6.79 -3.91 26.98
C ALA A 192 -7.72 -3.05 27.85
N LYS A 193 -8.85 -2.58 27.28
CA LYS A 193 -9.87 -1.83 28.01
C LYS A 193 -10.43 -2.62 29.20
N LYS A 194 -10.75 -3.91 29.00
CA LYS A 194 -11.29 -4.78 30.08
C LYS A 194 -10.30 -4.97 31.22
N ARG A 195 -8.98 -4.97 30.93
CA ARG A 195 -7.91 -5.17 31.92
C ARG A 195 -7.37 -3.86 32.50
N GLY A 196 -7.69 -2.72 31.91
CA GLY A 196 -7.06 -1.43 32.25
C GLY A 196 -5.56 -1.40 31.90
N ASP A 197 -5.10 -2.28 31.00
CA ASP A 197 -3.70 -2.45 30.64
C ASP A 197 -3.48 -2.00 29.20
N PHE A 198 -2.78 -0.89 29.02
CA PHE A 198 -2.46 -0.29 27.73
C PHE A 198 -0.95 -0.30 27.46
N SER A 199 -0.22 -1.18 28.12
CA SER A 199 1.22 -1.34 27.99
C SER A 199 1.64 -1.88 26.61
N GLU A 200 2.90 -1.66 26.25
CA GLU A 200 3.50 -2.24 25.07
C GLU A 200 3.32 -3.77 25.02
N SER A 201 3.44 -4.47 26.14
CA SER A 201 3.28 -5.93 26.21
C SER A 201 1.86 -6.36 25.82
N MET A 202 0.84 -5.59 26.18
CA MET A 202 -0.54 -5.82 25.77
C MET A 202 -0.72 -5.53 24.28
N MET A 203 -0.21 -4.39 23.78
CA MET A 203 -0.30 -4.00 22.37
C MET A 203 0.48 -4.93 21.45
N ARG A 204 1.59 -5.53 21.90
CA ARG A 204 2.35 -6.54 21.19
C ARG A 204 1.51 -7.73 20.74
N THR A 205 0.47 -8.10 21.53
CA THR A 205 -0.46 -9.16 21.12
C THR A 205 -1.10 -8.90 19.76
N TYR A 206 -1.34 -7.63 19.41
CA TYR A 206 -1.83 -7.24 18.07
C TYR A 206 -0.81 -7.59 16.99
N ASP A 207 0.44 -7.21 17.18
CA ASP A 207 1.51 -7.46 16.21
C ASP A 207 1.74 -8.96 16.01
N ASP A 208 1.77 -9.73 17.08
CA ASP A 208 1.93 -11.18 17.04
C ASP A 208 0.77 -11.86 16.27
N LEU A 209 -0.49 -11.49 16.53
CA LEU A 209 -1.66 -12.01 15.83
C LEU A 209 -1.65 -11.65 14.35
N LEU A 210 -1.34 -10.40 14.03
CA LEU A 210 -1.28 -9.90 12.68
C LEU A 210 -0.24 -10.65 11.85
N TRP A 211 1.01 -10.74 12.35
CA TRP A 211 2.10 -11.37 11.61
C TRP A 211 2.00 -12.90 11.55
N ASN A 212 1.31 -13.53 12.49
CA ASN A 212 0.95 -14.95 12.37
C ASN A 212 -0.03 -15.19 11.21
N GLU A 213 -0.94 -14.26 10.94
CA GLU A 213 -1.92 -14.37 9.85
C GLU A 213 -1.29 -14.04 8.49
N ILE A 214 -0.76 -12.82 8.32
CA ILE A 214 -0.33 -12.31 7.00
C ILE A 214 1.17 -12.46 6.73
N GLY A 215 1.99 -12.72 7.75
CA GLY A 215 3.45 -12.64 7.63
C GLY A 215 4.05 -13.68 6.68
N LYS A 216 3.46 -14.88 6.56
CA LYS A 216 3.91 -15.91 5.61
C LYS A 216 3.68 -15.45 4.16
N GLU A 217 2.52 -14.91 3.90
CA GLU A 217 2.13 -14.39 2.58
C GLU A 217 3.02 -13.24 2.17
N LEU A 218 3.20 -12.23 3.01
CA LEU A 218 4.08 -11.09 2.74
C LEU A 218 5.53 -11.49 2.46
N ARG A 219 6.06 -12.50 3.16
CA ARG A 219 7.39 -13.04 2.88
C ARG A 219 7.45 -13.74 1.52
N THR A 220 6.41 -14.48 1.15
CA THR A 220 6.31 -15.13 -0.17
C THR A 220 6.24 -14.10 -1.28
N SER A 221 5.38 -13.09 -1.14
CA SER A 221 5.25 -11.97 -2.08
C SER A 221 6.55 -11.19 -2.24
N THR A 222 7.30 -10.99 -1.15
CA THR A 222 8.64 -10.37 -1.21
C THR A 222 9.61 -11.16 -2.09
N LYS A 223 9.60 -12.51 -1.97
CA LYS A 223 10.43 -13.37 -2.83
C LYS A 223 9.98 -13.32 -4.29
N LEU A 224 8.68 -13.34 -4.55
CA LEU A 224 8.13 -13.21 -5.91
C LEU A 224 8.47 -11.86 -6.54
N GLN A 225 8.38 -10.77 -5.78
CA GLN A 225 8.82 -9.46 -6.25
C GLN A 225 10.31 -9.46 -6.63
N SER A 226 11.16 -10.12 -5.86
CA SER A 226 12.58 -10.24 -6.17
C SER A 226 12.80 -11.03 -7.48
N LEU A 227 12.03 -12.10 -7.71
CA LEU A 227 12.10 -12.90 -8.93
C LEU A 227 11.60 -12.14 -10.18
N SER A 228 10.64 -11.22 -10.01
CA SER A 228 10.10 -10.42 -11.13
C SER A 228 11.15 -9.51 -11.79
N ARG A 229 12.29 -9.25 -11.13
CA ARG A 229 13.43 -8.54 -11.71
C ARG A 229 14.10 -9.31 -12.85
N SER A 230 14.04 -10.65 -12.82
CA SER A 230 14.52 -11.52 -13.89
C SER A 230 13.40 -11.86 -14.84
N SER A 231 13.50 -11.39 -16.11
CA SER A 231 12.49 -11.71 -17.14
C SER A 231 12.35 -13.20 -17.38
N PHE A 232 13.46 -13.96 -17.31
CA PHE A 232 13.45 -15.41 -17.46
C PHE A 232 12.64 -16.09 -16.36
N LEU A 233 12.90 -15.73 -15.09
CA LEU A 233 12.20 -16.32 -13.95
C LEU A 233 10.73 -15.91 -13.92
N LEU A 234 10.41 -14.66 -14.22
CA LEU A 234 9.04 -14.19 -14.30
C LEU A 234 8.25 -14.95 -15.37
N ASN A 235 8.79 -15.07 -16.58
CA ASN A 235 8.15 -15.81 -17.66
C ASN A 235 7.99 -17.30 -17.32
N PHE A 236 8.96 -17.91 -16.65
CA PHE A 236 8.85 -19.29 -16.18
C PHE A 236 7.69 -19.46 -15.19
N VAL A 237 7.57 -18.58 -14.22
CA VAL A 237 6.47 -18.61 -13.21
C VAL A 237 5.12 -18.39 -13.88
N ILE A 238 4.97 -17.39 -14.75
CA ILE A 238 3.72 -17.10 -15.45
C ILE A 238 3.32 -18.28 -16.34
N ASN A 239 4.26 -18.82 -17.14
CA ASN A 239 3.98 -19.97 -18.00
C ASN A 239 3.60 -21.25 -17.21
N ARG A 240 4.16 -21.40 -16.02
CA ARG A 240 3.80 -22.54 -15.14
C ARG A 240 2.40 -22.34 -14.54
N ALA A 241 2.08 -21.13 -14.10
CA ALA A 241 0.78 -20.80 -13.53
C ALA A 241 -0.35 -20.92 -14.57
N SER A 242 -0.12 -20.46 -15.81
CA SER A 242 -1.12 -20.56 -16.90
C SER A 242 -1.46 -21.98 -17.32
N ARG A 243 -0.52 -22.93 -17.15
CA ARG A 243 -0.75 -24.36 -17.47
C ARG A 243 -1.52 -25.13 -16.38
N ASN A 244 -1.66 -24.59 -15.20
CA ASN A 244 -2.36 -25.23 -14.07
C ASN A 244 -3.81 -24.72 -13.91
N GLN A 245 -4.34 -24.00 -14.90
CA GLN A 245 -5.74 -23.55 -14.94
C GLN A 245 -6.65 -24.48 -15.79
N GLU A 246 -6.12 -25.60 -16.28
CA GLU A 246 -6.84 -26.75 -16.83
C GLU A 246 -6.88 -27.86 -15.74
#